data_2c3e1e9246d426057af8135f9dd5896f
#
_entry.id   2c3e1e9246d426057af8135f9dd5896f
#
_cell.length_a   1.000
_cell.length_b   1.000
_cell.length_c   1.000
_cell.angle_alpha   90.00
_cell.angle_beta   90.00
_cell.angle_gamma   90.00
#
_symmetry.space_group_name_H-M   'P 1'
#
loop_
_entity.id
_entity.type
_entity.pdbx_description
1 polymer ?
#
loop_
_entity_poly.entity_id
_entity_poly.type
_entity_poly.pdbx_seq_one_letter_code
_entity_poly.pdbx_strand_id
1 'polypeptide(L)'
;GITGGEPTLLEEKLICLIEYIRIRYPDSLIHILTNGKAFADIHYAKKFKEIPNLLFGIPLHSDFSIEHDAITQVKGSYTETMKGLYNLAGIGADIELRIVINRMNFQRLPQLSEFIWKNLPFVAYISFMGLEDTGYSIKNHNKIWIDPIDYQKELEKAITNLAEWKLDVSIFNIPLCLLRSSL
;
A
#
# COMPACT_ATOMS: atom_id res chain seq x y z
N GLY A 1 8.68 -12.58 -0.45
CA GLY A 1 7.35 -11.97 -0.26
C GLY A 1 6.30 -13.01 0.07
N ILE A 2 5.36 -12.67 0.94
CA ILE A 2 4.14 -13.45 1.21
C ILE A 2 2.99 -12.70 0.56
N THR A 3 2.33 -13.33 -0.39
CA THR A 3 1.22 -12.78 -1.16
C THR A 3 0.23 -13.89 -1.50
N GLY A 4 -0.81 -13.58 -2.23
CA GLY A 4 -1.91 -14.46 -2.60
C GLY A 4 -3.19 -13.83 -2.11
N GLY A 5 -4.39 -14.38 -2.25
CA GLY A 5 -5.65 -13.74 -1.87
C GLY A 5 -5.50 -12.70 -0.75
N GLU A 6 -5.68 -13.12 0.50
CA GLU A 6 -5.37 -12.27 1.68
C GLU A 6 -4.63 -13.14 2.73
N PRO A 7 -3.32 -12.91 2.96
CA PRO A 7 -2.52 -13.75 3.86
C PRO A 7 -3.04 -13.79 5.30
N THR A 8 -3.62 -12.69 5.77
CA THR A 8 -4.11 -12.59 7.16
C THR A 8 -5.30 -13.51 7.45
N LEU A 9 -5.98 -14.03 6.41
CA LEU A 9 -7.02 -15.06 6.59
C LEU A 9 -6.46 -16.40 7.07
N LEU A 10 -5.15 -16.59 7.01
CA LEU A 10 -4.48 -17.78 7.58
C LEU A 10 -4.35 -17.69 9.10
N GLU A 11 -4.63 -16.54 9.69
CA GLU A 11 -4.58 -16.31 11.15
C GLU A 11 -3.27 -16.83 11.78
N GLU A 12 -3.36 -17.77 12.74
CA GLU A 12 -2.20 -18.35 13.42
C GLU A 12 -1.23 -19.07 12.47
N LYS A 13 -1.74 -19.64 11.38
CA LYS A 13 -0.89 -20.32 10.39
C LYS A 13 0.05 -19.36 9.67
N LEU A 14 -0.36 -18.08 9.49
CA LEU A 14 0.53 -17.06 8.94
C LEU A 14 1.72 -16.82 9.87
N ILE A 15 1.47 -16.74 11.17
CA ILE A 15 2.52 -16.55 12.19
C ILE A 15 3.46 -17.74 12.20
N CYS A 16 2.94 -18.96 12.24
CA CYS A 16 3.77 -20.18 12.16
C CYS A 16 4.63 -20.22 10.88
N LEU A 17 4.08 -19.77 9.74
CA LEU A 17 4.83 -19.68 8.49
C LEU A 17 5.97 -18.67 8.61
N ILE A 18 5.71 -17.48 9.15
CA ILE A 18 6.71 -16.44 9.33
C ILE A 18 7.82 -16.90 10.28
N GLU A 19 7.47 -17.51 11.41
CA GLU A 19 8.43 -18.08 12.36
C GLU A 19 9.29 -19.18 11.71
N TYR A 20 8.68 -20.06 10.92
CA TYR A 20 9.41 -21.09 10.16
C TYR A 20 10.41 -20.48 9.18
N ILE A 21 10.01 -19.41 8.45
CA ILE A 21 10.89 -18.67 7.54
C ILE A 21 12.02 -18.01 8.36
N ARG A 22 11.72 -17.41 9.50
CA ARG A 22 12.68 -16.73 10.37
C ARG A 22 13.75 -17.68 10.91
N ILE A 23 13.39 -18.90 11.29
CA ILE A 23 14.35 -19.92 11.75
C ILE A 23 15.33 -20.28 10.62
N ARG A 24 14.87 -20.36 9.37
CA ARG A 24 15.72 -20.76 8.22
C ARG A 24 16.50 -19.61 7.61
N TYR A 25 15.95 -18.41 7.69
CA TYR A 25 16.48 -17.18 7.06
C TYR A 25 16.40 -16.03 8.04
N PRO A 26 17.24 -16.02 9.10
CA PRO A 26 17.12 -15.09 10.22
C PRO A 26 17.25 -13.62 9.82
N ASP A 27 18.07 -13.30 8.81
CA ASP A 27 18.35 -11.93 8.39
C ASP A 27 17.47 -11.44 7.22
N SER A 28 16.62 -12.31 6.66
CA SER A 28 15.80 -11.96 5.51
C SER A 28 14.69 -10.97 5.88
N LEU A 29 14.43 -9.98 5.03
CA LEU A 29 13.21 -9.19 5.10
C LEU A 29 12.02 -10.04 4.64
N ILE A 30 10.97 -10.13 5.44
CA ILE A 30 9.71 -10.78 5.06
C ILE A 30 8.70 -9.69 4.71
N HIS A 31 8.39 -9.56 3.42
CA HIS A 31 7.43 -8.62 2.92
C HIS A 31 6.05 -9.28 2.78
N ILE A 32 5.06 -8.78 3.52
CA ILE A 32 3.69 -9.30 3.58
C ILE A 32 2.77 -8.34 2.84
N LEU A 33 2.20 -8.79 1.71
CA LEU A 33 1.22 -8.01 0.95
C LEU A 33 -0.18 -8.34 1.46
N THR A 34 -0.84 -7.37 2.08
CA THR A 34 -2.14 -7.54 2.74
C THR A 34 -3.01 -6.30 2.55
N ASN A 35 -4.32 -6.48 2.58
CA ASN A 35 -5.25 -5.33 2.57
C ASN A 35 -5.26 -4.53 3.89
N GLY A 36 -4.56 -5.00 4.92
CA GLY A 36 -4.39 -4.31 6.20
C GLY A 36 -5.58 -4.39 7.16
N LYS A 37 -6.73 -4.85 6.73
CA LYS A 37 -8.00 -4.80 7.47
C LYS A 37 -8.00 -5.64 8.74
N ALA A 38 -7.37 -6.82 8.72
CA ALA A 38 -7.28 -7.69 9.89
C ALA A 38 -6.56 -7.01 11.06
N PHE A 39 -5.62 -6.11 10.77
CA PHE A 39 -4.89 -5.33 11.77
C PHE A 39 -5.73 -4.23 12.42
N ALA A 40 -6.97 -3.99 11.98
CA ALA A 40 -7.92 -3.17 12.73
C ALA A 40 -8.22 -3.75 14.14
N ASP A 41 -8.02 -5.06 14.31
CA ASP A 41 -7.92 -5.69 15.64
C ASP A 41 -6.49 -5.55 16.19
N ILE A 42 -6.34 -4.75 17.24
CA ILE A 42 -5.05 -4.54 17.90
C ILE A 42 -4.48 -5.82 18.53
N HIS A 43 -5.32 -6.76 18.95
CA HIS A 43 -4.85 -8.04 19.51
C HIS A 43 -4.21 -8.89 18.42
N TYR A 44 -4.74 -8.86 17.20
CA TYR A 44 -4.11 -9.52 16.05
C TYR A 44 -2.80 -8.83 15.67
N ALA A 45 -2.77 -7.50 15.56
CA ALA A 45 -1.55 -6.76 15.25
C ALA A 45 -0.41 -7.04 16.25
N LYS A 46 -0.72 -7.09 17.55
CA LYS A 46 0.26 -7.37 18.61
C LYS A 46 0.99 -8.71 18.47
N LYS A 47 0.43 -9.69 17.78
CA LYS A 47 1.07 -10.99 17.52
C LYS A 47 2.35 -10.86 16.67
N PHE A 48 2.49 -9.78 15.92
CA PHE A 48 3.64 -9.52 15.03
C PHE A 48 4.74 -8.68 15.69
N LYS A 49 4.48 -8.11 16.87
CA LYS A 49 5.36 -7.12 17.52
C LYS A 49 6.80 -7.60 17.73
N GLU A 50 6.96 -8.85 18.16
CA GLU A 50 8.28 -9.40 18.50
C GLU A 50 8.97 -10.11 17.32
N ILE A 51 8.37 -10.09 16.14
CA ILE A 51 8.94 -10.72 14.95
C ILE A 51 9.74 -9.66 14.17
N PRO A 52 11.07 -9.78 14.09
CA PRO A 52 11.90 -8.77 13.43
C PRO A 52 11.82 -8.85 11.91
N ASN A 53 12.25 -7.76 11.23
CA ASN A 53 12.40 -7.67 9.78
C ASN A 53 11.11 -8.02 9.01
N LEU A 54 9.96 -7.53 9.48
CA LEU A 54 8.69 -7.58 8.76
C LEU A 54 8.40 -6.24 8.09
N LEU A 55 7.97 -6.29 6.85
CA LEU A 55 7.46 -5.16 6.09
C LEU A 55 6.04 -5.47 5.64
N PHE A 56 5.09 -4.59 5.95
CA PHE A 56 3.70 -4.74 5.54
C PHE A 56 3.39 -3.83 4.36
N GLY A 57 3.14 -4.42 3.18
CA GLY A 57 2.70 -3.70 1.99
C GLY A 57 1.17 -3.59 1.99
N ILE A 58 0.66 -2.38 2.24
CA ILE A 58 -0.77 -2.12 2.44
C ILE A 58 -1.28 -1.15 1.37
N PRO A 59 -2.34 -1.49 0.63
CA PRO A 59 -2.92 -0.58 -0.34
C PRO A 59 -3.73 0.54 0.33
N LEU A 60 -3.44 1.79 -0.05
CA LEU A 60 -4.25 2.96 0.27
C LEU A 60 -4.58 3.70 -1.04
N HIS A 61 -5.82 3.61 -1.50
CA HIS A 61 -6.18 4.08 -2.83
C HIS A 61 -6.63 5.55 -2.88
N SER A 62 -7.04 6.13 -1.76
CA SER A 62 -7.44 7.53 -1.64
C SER A 62 -7.34 8.00 -0.19
N ASP A 63 -7.17 9.30 -0.01
CA ASP A 63 -7.34 10.02 1.26
C ASP A 63 -8.83 10.20 1.64
N PHE A 64 -9.73 9.85 0.73
CA PHE A 64 -11.17 10.02 0.89
C PHE A 64 -11.89 8.66 0.97
N SER A 65 -12.61 8.43 2.06
CA SER A 65 -13.19 7.12 2.37
C SER A 65 -14.14 6.59 1.28
N ILE A 66 -14.98 7.47 0.73
CA ILE A 66 -15.96 7.08 -0.30
C ILE A 66 -15.24 6.57 -1.56
N GLU A 67 -14.15 7.22 -1.95
CA GLU A 67 -13.39 6.84 -3.14
C GLU A 67 -12.59 5.55 -2.90
N HIS A 68 -11.94 5.43 -1.75
CA HIS A 68 -11.23 4.20 -1.37
C HIS A 68 -12.18 3.00 -1.35
N ASP A 69 -13.34 3.13 -0.69
CA ASP A 69 -14.36 2.08 -0.61
C ASP A 69 -14.94 1.73 -1.99
N ALA A 70 -15.10 2.74 -2.87
CA ALA A 70 -15.55 2.51 -4.24
C ALA A 70 -14.51 1.75 -5.08
N ILE A 71 -13.21 1.98 -4.88
CA ILE A 71 -12.13 1.25 -5.55
C ILE A 71 -12.05 -0.19 -5.03
N THR A 72 -12.07 -0.37 -3.71
CA THR A 72 -12.00 -1.70 -3.09
C THR A 72 -13.30 -2.50 -3.21
N GLN A 73 -14.40 -1.87 -3.57
CA GLN A 73 -15.76 -2.44 -3.62
C GLN A 73 -16.24 -2.96 -2.25
N VAL A 74 -15.70 -2.42 -1.16
CA VAL A 74 -16.04 -2.83 0.21
C VAL A 74 -16.31 -1.59 1.06
N LYS A 75 -17.55 -1.37 1.43
CA LYS A 75 -17.96 -0.28 2.32
C LYS A 75 -17.27 -0.40 3.69
N GLY A 76 -16.65 0.68 4.14
CA GLY A 76 -15.93 0.74 5.42
C GLY A 76 -14.48 0.25 5.34
N SER A 77 -14.01 -0.21 4.16
CA SER A 77 -12.63 -0.69 4.01
C SER A 77 -11.59 0.38 4.34
N TYR A 78 -11.85 1.63 3.98
CA TYR A 78 -10.98 2.76 4.36
C TYR A 78 -10.77 2.83 5.87
N THR A 79 -11.86 2.79 6.63
CA THR A 79 -11.80 2.90 8.10
C THR A 79 -11.03 1.73 8.72
N GLU A 80 -11.26 0.51 8.23
CA GLU A 80 -10.54 -0.68 8.71
C GLU A 80 -9.06 -0.63 8.33
N THR A 81 -8.73 -0.26 7.09
CA THR A 81 -7.34 -0.11 6.63
C THR A 81 -6.60 0.96 7.43
N MET A 82 -7.19 2.15 7.62
CA MET A 82 -6.60 3.21 8.44
C MET A 82 -6.35 2.77 9.88
N LYS A 83 -7.31 2.09 10.49
CA LYS A 83 -7.16 1.55 11.84
C LYS A 83 -6.05 0.50 11.91
N GLY A 84 -5.94 -0.36 10.89
CA GLY A 84 -4.85 -1.32 10.76
C GLY A 84 -3.48 -0.65 10.65
N LEU A 85 -3.35 0.40 9.85
CA LEU A 85 -2.12 1.18 9.71
C LEU A 85 -1.67 1.77 11.06
N TYR A 86 -2.58 2.40 11.81
CA TYR A 86 -2.24 2.96 13.13
C TYR A 86 -1.90 1.88 14.16
N ASN A 87 -2.56 0.73 14.12
CA ASN A 87 -2.25 -0.38 15.03
C ASN A 87 -0.88 -1.00 14.71
N LEU A 88 -0.53 -1.16 13.43
CA LEU A 88 0.80 -1.62 13.01
C LEU A 88 1.89 -0.62 13.40
N ALA A 89 1.65 0.67 13.20
CA ALA A 89 2.56 1.72 13.68
C ALA A 89 2.74 1.66 15.21
N GLY A 90 1.66 1.43 15.94
CA GLY A 90 1.67 1.31 17.41
C GLY A 90 2.48 0.13 17.95
N ILE A 91 2.74 -0.89 17.14
CA ILE A 91 3.64 -2.01 17.47
C ILE A 91 5.05 -1.83 16.91
N GLY A 92 5.33 -0.74 16.18
CA GLY A 92 6.64 -0.45 15.58
C GLY A 92 6.92 -1.21 14.30
N ALA A 93 5.89 -1.63 13.55
CA ALA A 93 6.06 -2.35 12.29
C ALA A 93 6.45 -1.41 11.13
N ASP A 94 7.31 -1.88 10.23
CA ASP A 94 7.61 -1.18 8.98
C ASP A 94 6.45 -1.32 7.99
N ILE A 95 6.03 -0.19 7.40
CA ILE A 95 4.87 -0.12 6.52
C ILE A 95 5.25 0.50 5.18
N GLU A 96 4.93 -0.21 4.10
CA GLU A 96 4.89 0.30 2.74
C GLU A 96 3.43 0.64 2.38
N LEU A 97 3.16 1.86 1.93
CA LEU A 97 1.89 2.17 1.29
C LEU A 97 1.96 1.90 -0.21
N ARG A 98 0.99 1.17 -0.72
CA ARG A 98 0.89 0.79 -2.13
C ARG A 98 -0.30 1.51 -2.77
N ILE A 99 -0.04 2.33 -3.78
CA ILE A 99 -1.05 3.13 -4.46
C ILE A 99 -1.16 2.65 -5.90
N VAL A 100 -2.20 1.87 -6.21
CA VAL A 100 -2.49 1.48 -7.60
C VAL A 100 -3.25 2.63 -8.26
N ILE A 101 -2.61 3.26 -9.25
CA ILE A 101 -3.16 4.39 -9.98
C ILE A 101 -4.22 3.88 -10.95
N ASN A 102 -5.38 4.51 -10.92
CA ASN A 102 -6.49 4.18 -11.81
C ASN A 102 -7.35 5.42 -12.10
N ARG A 103 -8.31 5.30 -12.99
CA ARG A 103 -9.19 6.40 -13.42
C ARG A 103 -9.97 7.06 -12.27
N MET A 104 -10.16 6.35 -11.17
CA MET A 104 -10.95 6.87 -10.04
C MET A 104 -10.12 7.72 -9.09
N ASN A 105 -8.79 7.47 -8.96
CA ASN A 105 -7.96 8.15 -7.95
C ASN A 105 -6.83 9.03 -8.50
N PHE A 106 -6.52 8.97 -9.80
CA PHE A 106 -5.33 9.64 -10.35
C PHE A 106 -5.30 11.15 -10.07
N GLN A 107 -6.45 11.82 -10.16
CA GLN A 107 -6.54 13.27 -9.94
C GLN A 107 -6.22 13.68 -8.49
N ARG A 108 -6.34 12.75 -7.55
CA ARG A 108 -6.10 13.00 -6.13
C ARG A 108 -4.72 12.57 -5.64
N LEU A 109 -3.84 12.09 -6.52
CA LEU A 109 -2.49 11.68 -6.11
C LEU A 109 -1.72 12.75 -5.32
N PRO A 110 -1.75 14.06 -5.72
CA PRO A 110 -1.11 15.10 -4.93
C PRO A 110 -1.73 15.31 -3.55
N GLN A 111 -3.06 15.22 -3.42
CA GLN A 111 -3.76 15.35 -2.15
C GLN A 111 -3.52 14.13 -1.26
N LEU A 112 -3.50 12.93 -1.86
CA LEU A 112 -3.18 11.71 -1.14
C LEU A 112 -1.73 11.75 -0.59
N SER A 113 -0.77 12.25 -1.37
CA SER A 113 0.61 12.41 -0.90
C SER A 113 0.71 13.38 0.29
N GLU A 114 -0.01 14.50 0.24
CA GLU A 114 -0.08 15.45 1.34
C GLU A 114 -0.76 14.84 2.59
N PHE A 115 -1.84 14.08 2.38
CA PHE A 115 -2.52 13.36 3.45
C PHE A 115 -1.58 12.36 4.15
N ILE A 116 -0.83 11.56 3.37
CA ILE A 116 0.12 10.58 3.90
C ILE A 116 1.18 11.30 4.75
N TRP A 117 1.81 12.34 4.24
CA TRP A 117 2.81 13.10 4.96
C TRP A 117 2.31 13.65 6.29
N LYS A 118 1.08 14.22 6.30
CA LYS A 118 0.50 14.84 7.50
C LYS A 118 -0.01 13.84 8.53
N ASN A 119 -0.58 12.72 8.07
CA ASN A 119 -1.36 11.83 8.93
C ASN A 119 -0.70 10.47 9.16
N LEU A 120 0.25 10.07 8.32
CA LEU A 120 0.90 8.75 8.37
C LEU A 120 2.44 8.88 8.43
N PRO A 121 3.01 9.67 9.37
CA PRO A 121 4.45 9.94 9.43
C PRO A 121 5.31 8.72 9.78
N PHE A 122 4.68 7.60 10.10
CA PHE A 122 5.29 6.33 10.43
C PHE A 122 5.46 5.40 9.21
N VAL A 123 5.00 5.81 8.03
CA VAL A 123 5.17 5.03 6.80
C VAL A 123 6.63 5.04 6.38
N ALA A 124 7.21 3.87 6.13
CA ALA A 124 8.59 3.73 5.74
C ALA A 124 8.83 4.20 4.30
N TYR A 125 7.96 3.81 3.36
CA TYR A 125 8.01 4.28 1.99
C TYR A 125 6.68 4.08 1.23
N ILE A 126 6.60 4.69 0.05
CA ILE A 126 5.38 4.72 -0.77
C ILE A 126 5.69 4.14 -2.15
N SER A 127 4.84 3.23 -2.62
CA SER A 127 4.93 2.62 -3.94
C SER A 127 3.76 3.04 -4.82
N PHE A 128 4.02 3.84 -5.86
CA PHE A 128 3.05 4.09 -6.92
C PHE A 128 3.14 2.99 -7.98
N MET A 129 1.99 2.47 -8.36
CA MET A 129 1.91 1.34 -9.28
C MET A 129 0.93 1.66 -10.42
N GLY A 130 1.38 1.52 -11.65
CA GLY A 130 0.47 1.47 -12.79
C GLY A 130 -0.46 0.27 -12.70
N LEU A 131 -1.71 0.45 -13.11
CA LEU A 131 -2.70 -0.63 -13.10
C LEU A 131 -2.30 -1.73 -14.08
N GLU A 132 -2.26 -2.97 -13.61
CA GLU A 132 -2.08 -4.15 -14.45
C GLU A 132 -3.42 -4.70 -14.94
N ASP A 133 -3.47 -5.08 -16.21
CA ASP A 133 -4.62 -5.75 -16.81
C ASP A 133 -4.65 -7.24 -16.45
N THR A 134 -4.93 -7.54 -15.18
CA THR A 134 -5.03 -8.90 -14.65
C THR A 134 -6.28 -9.08 -13.79
N GLY A 135 -6.81 -10.29 -13.73
CA GLY A 135 -7.94 -10.62 -12.85
C GLY A 135 -9.18 -9.75 -13.11
N TYR A 136 -9.67 -9.08 -12.06
CA TYR A 136 -10.87 -8.24 -12.15
C TYR A 136 -10.65 -6.92 -12.89
N SER A 137 -9.41 -6.47 -13.09
CA SER A 137 -9.13 -5.24 -13.85
C SER A 137 -9.56 -5.39 -15.30
N ILE A 138 -9.38 -6.56 -15.90
CA ILE A 138 -9.83 -6.85 -17.27
C ILE A 138 -11.34 -6.63 -17.41
N LYS A 139 -12.13 -7.14 -16.45
CA LYS A 139 -13.60 -7.01 -16.49
C LYS A 139 -14.09 -5.58 -16.25
N ASN A 140 -13.31 -4.78 -15.53
CA ASN A 140 -13.63 -3.41 -15.17
C ASN A 140 -12.82 -2.37 -15.96
N HIS A 141 -12.07 -2.79 -16.97
CA HIS A 141 -11.13 -1.96 -17.74
C HIS A 141 -11.70 -0.57 -18.09
N ASN A 142 -12.87 -0.51 -18.68
CA ASN A 142 -13.51 0.75 -19.06
C ASN A 142 -13.77 1.72 -17.89
N LYS A 143 -13.84 1.22 -16.66
CA LYS A 143 -14.12 2.03 -15.46
C LYS A 143 -12.85 2.49 -14.75
N ILE A 144 -11.81 1.66 -14.76
CA ILE A 144 -10.63 1.86 -13.91
C ILE A 144 -9.35 2.12 -14.69
N TRP A 145 -9.26 1.65 -15.95
CA TRP A 145 -8.05 1.85 -16.75
C TRP A 145 -7.89 3.32 -17.16
N ILE A 146 -6.66 3.78 -17.12
CA ILE A 146 -6.24 5.11 -17.59
C ILE A 146 -4.85 5.00 -18.21
N ASP A 147 -4.64 5.70 -19.32
CA ASP A 147 -3.32 5.75 -19.94
C ASP A 147 -2.33 6.45 -19.01
N PRO A 148 -1.13 5.88 -18.79
CA PRO A 148 -0.11 6.51 -17.96
C PRO A 148 0.25 7.95 -18.34
N ILE A 149 0.11 8.34 -19.60
CA ILE A 149 0.34 9.71 -20.05
C ILE A 149 -0.69 10.69 -19.46
N ASP A 150 -1.92 10.23 -19.23
CA ASP A 150 -3.02 11.06 -18.75
C ASP A 150 -2.89 11.42 -17.26
N TYR A 151 -2.13 10.63 -16.48
CA TYR A 151 -1.89 10.91 -15.06
C TYR A 151 -0.45 11.33 -14.74
N GLN A 152 0.40 11.47 -15.76
CA GLN A 152 1.82 11.81 -15.59
C GLN A 152 2.01 13.04 -14.72
N LYS A 153 1.26 14.12 -14.96
CA LYS A 153 1.38 15.40 -14.27
C LYS A 153 1.04 15.28 -12.78
N GLU A 154 -0.03 14.58 -12.45
CA GLU A 154 -0.48 14.36 -11.08
C GLU A 154 0.51 13.46 -10.32
N LEU A 155 1.02 12.44 -10.98
CA LEU A 155 2.04 11.54 -10.42
C LEU A 155 3.35 12.29 -10.15
N GLU A 156 3.87 13.04 -11.12
CA GLU A 156 5.10 13.84 -10.95
C GLU A 156 4.95 14.83 -9.79
N LYS A 157 3.80 15.50 -9.67
CA LYS A 157 3.52 16.41 -8.56
C LYS A 157 3.50 15.69 -7.21
N ALA A 158 2.85 14.52 -7.15
CA ALA A 158 2.81 13.71 -5.93
C ALA A 158 4.20 13.26 -5.49
N ILE A 159 5.01 12.76 -6.44
CA ILE A 159 6.39 12.31 -6.18
C ILE A 159 7.26 13.48 -5.73
N THR A 160 7.20 14.63 -6.42
CA THR A 160 7.95 15.83 -6.05
C THR A 160 7.65 16.27 -4.62
N ASN A 161 6.36 16.34 -4.25
CA ASN A 161 5.95 16.69 -2.89
C ASN A 161 6.56 15.72 -1.86
N LEU A 162 6.45 14.40 -2.10
CA LEU A 162 6.97 13.38 -1.18
C LEU A 162 8.49 13.45 -1.05
N ALA A 163 9.21 13.68 -2.16
CA ALA A 163 10.66 13.85 -2.16
C ALA A 163 11.09 15.09 -1.37
N GLU A 164 10.40 16.23 -1.53
CA GLU A 164 10.64 17.44 -0.74
C GLU A 164 10.43 17.19 0.76
N TRP A 165 9.49 16.33 1.11
CA TRP A 165 9.23 15.93 2.50
C TRP A 165 10.10 14.76 2.98
N LYS A 166 11.07 14.32 2.16
CA LYS A 166 12.04 13.25 2.47
C LYS A 166 11.39 11.89 2.74
N LEU A 167 10.30 11.59 2.04
CA LEU A 167 9.68 10.27 2.03
C LEU A 167 10.17 9.49 0.81
N ASP A 168 10.59 8.26 1.03
CA ASP A 168 11.08 7.38 -0.04
C ASP A 168 9.92 6.91 -0.91
N VAL A 169 10.14 6.97 -2.23
CA VAL A 169 9.13 6.61 -3.24
C VAL A 169 9.70 5.59 -4.21
N SER A 170 8.90 4.57 -4.51
CA SER A 170 9.15 3.62 -5.59
C SER A 170 8.04 3.68 -6.63
N ILE A 171 8.37 3.36 -7.88
CA ILE A 171 7.44 3.39 -9.01
C ILE A 171 7.49 2.03 -9.70
N PHE A 172 6.32 1.42 -9.92
CA PHE A 172 6.19 0.12 -10.56
C PHE A 172 5.18 0.18 -11.71
N ASN A 173 5.42 -0.63 -12.75
CA ASN A 173 4.50 -0.82 -13.87
C ASN A 173 4.12 0.47 -14.62
N ILE A 174 5.04 1.45 -14.66
CA ILE A 174 4.89 2.71 -15.37
C ILE A 174 6.10 2.86 -16.31
N PRO A 175 5.90 3.18 -17.59
CA PRO A 175 7.02 3.39 -18.51
C PRO A 175 7.94 4.52 -18.03
N LEU A 176 9.23 4.23 -17.88
CA LEU A 176 10.22 5.21 -17.38
C LEU A 176 10.30 6.46 -18.27
N CYS A 177 10.03 6.35 -19.55
CA CYS A 177 10.02 7.49 -20.48
C CYS A 177 8.94 8.55 -20.17
N LEU A 178 7.96 8.21 -19.34
CA LEU A 178 6.94 9.16 -18.85
C LEU A 178 7.37 9.92 -17.60
N LEU A 179 8.48 9.53 -16.98
CA LEU A 179 9.00 10.20 -15.80
C LEU A 179 10.11 11.15 -16.22
N ARG A 180 10.11 12.37 -15.71
CA ARG A 180 11.20 13.31 -16.00
C ARG A 180 12.49 12.83 -15.36
N SER A 181 13.61 13.01 -16.06
CA SER A 181 14.94 12.61 -15.62
C SER A 181 15.47 13.34 -14.37
N SER A 182 14.65 14.21 -13.79
CA SER A 182 14.98 15.01 -12.59
C SER A 182 14.28 14.49 -11.32
N LEU A 183 13.63 13.34 -11.39
CA LEU A 183 13.03 12.67 -10.22
C LEU A 183 13.98 11.63 -9.64
#